data_bf5eed19c2a6cb898904535f2d7e5225
#
_entry.id   bf5eed19c2a6cb898904535f2d7e5225
#
_cell.length_a   1.000
_cell.length_b   1.000
_cell.length_c   1.000
_cell.angle_alpha   90.00
_cell.angle_beta   90.00
_cell.angle_gamma   90.00
#
_symmetry.space_group_name_H-M   'P 1'
#
loop_
_entity.id
_entity.type
_entity.pdbx_description
1 polymer ?
#
loop_
_entity_poly.entity_id
_entity_poly.type
_entity_poly.pdbx_seq_one_letter_code
_entity_poly.pdbx_strand_id
1 'polypeptide(L)'
;YEMQRSLVGAEMCIRDRIIMDEEFEVSEGIIHHVEGIDLMPCNIDLSGVDVSLVNAMSREFVLKTYVDCMREYYDYILIDCMPSLGMITVNALTASDSVLIPVQAAYLPVKGLEQLIMTIFRVRKHLNPGIQFEGILISMLNARTNYAKDIIELITEYYGESIPIFDSRIPFSVKAAETSAAGVSIFSLDKKHPVAGAYEELTKEVLAHE
;
A
#
# COMPACT_ATOMS: atom_id res chain seq x y z
N TYR A 1 -0.06 22.73 7.71
CA TYR A 1 1.31 22.95 8.24
C TYR A 1 1.36 22.83 9.77
N GLU A 2 0.29 23.19 10.49
CA GLU A 2 0.21 22.97 11.94
C GLU A 2 -0.11 21.52 12.34
N MET A 3 -0.88 20.80 11.52
CA MET A 3 -1.21 19.40 11.75
C MET A 3 0.04 18.49 11.73
N GLN A 4 1.02 18.77 10.84
CA GLN A 4 2.27 18.02 10.79
C GLN A 4 3.17 18.23 12.02
N ARG A 5 3.09 19.36 12.71
CA ARG A 5 3.92 19.64 13.91
C ARG A 5 3.45 18.95 15.18
N SER A 6 2.15 18.70 15.33
CA SER A 6 1.63 17.98 16.51
C SER A 6 1.82 16.46 16.45
N LEU A 7 1.98 15.91 15.24
CA LEU A 7 2.15 14.48 15.00
C LEU A 7 3.56 13.95 15.32
N VAL A 8 4.59 14.79 15.15
CA VAL A 8 6.00 14.41 15.30
C VAL A 8 6.36 13.89 16.71
N GLY A 9 5.63 14.28 17.74
CA GLY A 9 5.91 13.86 19.12
C GLY A 9 5.29 12.50 19.51
N ALA A 10 4.12 12.17 18.98
CA ALA A 10 3.41 10.93 19.31
C ALA A 10 3.94 9.72 18.49
N GLU A 11 4.34 9.97 17.25
CA GLU A 11 4.80 8.95 16.30
C GLU A 11 6.08 8.21 16.75
N MET A 12 7.00 8.91 17.45
CA MET A 12 8.26 8.33 17.89
C MET A 12 8.07 7.29 19.02
N CYS A 13 7.03 7.43 19.83
CA CYS A 13 6.78 6.53 20.97
C CYS A 13 6.19 5.17 20.54
N ILE A 14 5.26 5.13 19.58
CA ILE A 14 4.54 3.90 19.21
C ILE A 14 5.45 2.97 18.43
N ARG A 15 6.16 3.52 17.44
CA ARG A 15 7.11 2.78 16.61
C ARG A 15 8.18 2.07 17.45
N ASP A 16 8.79 2.81 18.37
CA ASP A 16 9.87 2.28 19.20
C ASP A 16 9.35 1.20 20.17
N ARG A 17 8.13 1.35 20.68
CA ARG A 17 7.46 0.34 21.52
C ARG A 17 7.11 -0.93 20.74
N ILE A 18 6.57 -0.82 19.52
CA ILE A 18 6.30 -1.98 18.65
C ILE A 18 7.60 -2.76 18.36
N ILE A 19 8.71 -2.04 18.10
CA ILE A 19 10.01 -2.66 17.82
C ILE A 19 10.63 -3.26 19.08
N MET A 20 10.41 -2.66 20.26
CA MET A 20 10.98 -3.10 21.53
C MET A 20 10.13 -4.12 22.27
N ASP A 21 9.01 -4.56 21.70
CA ASP A 21 8.06 -5.51 22.32
C ASP A 21 7.52 -4.98 23.68
N GLU A 22 7.41 -3.65 23.81
CA GLU A 22 6.85 -3.01 25.01
C GLU A 22 5.32 -2.99 24.93
N GLU A 23 4.66 -3.12 26.08
CA GLU A 23 3.20 -2.96 26.17
C GLU A 23 2.81 -1.54 25.71
N PHE A 24 1.97 -1.45 24.66
CA PHE A 24 1.40 -0.20 24.16
C PHE A 24 -0.12 -0.32 24.02
N GLU A 25 -0.82 0.79 24.20
CA GLU A 25 -2.23 0.82 23.83
C GLU A 25 -2.37 0.83 22.30
N VAL A 26 -3.07 -0.14 21.77
CA VAL A 26 -3.21 -0.39 20.32
C VAL A 26 -3.80 0.82 19.57
N SER A 27 -4.59 1.66 20.28
CA SER A 27 -5.20 2.89 19.77
C SER A 27 -4.27 4.12 19.80
N GLU A 28 -3.11 4.05 20.46
CA GLU A 28 -2.18 5.17 20.49
C GLU A 28 -1.68 5.48 19.06
N GLY A 29 -1.78 6.75 18.63
CA GLY A 29 -1.31 7.25 17.33
C GLY A 29 -2.27 7.06 16.17
N ILE A 30 -3.44 6.48 16.38
CA ILE A 30 -4.48 6.41 15.36
C ILE A 30 -5.17 7.78 15.24
N ILE A 31 -5.24 8.28 14.02
CA ILE A 31 -5.92 9.54 13.68
C ILE A 31 -7.22 9.20 12.99
N HIS A 32 -8.33 9.62 13.59
CA HIS A 32 -9.64 9.48 12.98
C HIS A 32 -9.87 10.60 11.96
N HIS A 33 -9.95 10.24 10.67
CA HIS A 33 -10.19 11.19 9.61
C HIS A 33 -11.70 11.43 9.42
N VAL A 34 -12.06 12.67 9.05
CA VAL A 34 -13.46 13.11 8.86
C VAL A 34 -14.21 12.31 7.78
N GLU A 35 -13.53 11.64 6.87
CA GLU A 35 -14.12 10.80 5.83
C GLU A 35 -14.41 9.36 6.30
N GLY A 36 -14.28 9.08 7.59
CA GLY A 36 -14.63 7.79 8.18
C GLY A 36 -13.56 6.71 8.00
N ILE A 37 -12.32 7.11 7.80
CA ILE A 37 -11.16 6.24 7.82
C ILE A 37 -10.25 6.57 9.00
N ASP A 38 -9.57 5.58 9.52
CA ASP A 38 -8.54 5.74 10.52
C ASP A 38 -7.17 5.66 9.85
N LEU A 39 -6.25 6.51 10.27
CA LEU A 39 -4.91 6.61 9.71
C LEU A 39 -3.88 6.42 10.82
N MET A 40 -2.97 5.49 10.61
CA MET A 40 -1.73 5.40 11.37
C MET A 40 -0.58 5.98 10.54
N PRO A 41 -0.18 7.22 10.78
CA PRO A 41 0.83 7.87 9.97
C PRO A 41 2.22 7.32 10.28
N CYS A 42 3.06 7.24 9.26
CA CYS A 42 4.48 6.96 9.39
C CYS A 42 5.29 8.15 8.86
N ASN A 43 6.36 8.52 9.56
CA ASN A 43 7.22 9.62 9.15
C ASN A 43 8.53 9.15 8.48
N ILE A 44 9.37 10.11 8.04
CA ILE A 44 10.66 9.89 7.37
C ILE A 44 11.66 9.12 8.26
N ASP A 45 11.51 9.16 9.58
CA ASP A 45 12.37 8.43 10.53
C ASP A 45 12.21 6.90 10.40
N LEU A 46 11.20 6.44 9.64
CA LEU A 46 11.05 5.04 9.24
C LEU A 46 12.31 4.50 8.53
N SER A 47 13.11 5.35 7.88
CA SER A 47 14.42 4.95 7.34
C SER A 47 15.43 4.53 8.41
N GLY A 48 15.30 5.03 9.64
CA GLY A 48 16.07 4.57 10.81
C GLY A 48 15.62 3.20 11.34
N VAL A 49 14.38 2.79 11.06
CA VAL A 49 13.84 1.49 11.45
C VAL A 49 14.55 0.34 10.74
N ASP A 50 14.90 0.49 9.47
CA ASP A 50 15.70 -0.51 8.76
C ASP A 50 17.01 -0.82 9.50
N VAL A 51 17.64 0.18 10.13
CA VAL A 51 18.86 0.01 10.93
C VAL A 51 18.56 -0.61 12.29
N SER A 52 17.48 -0.19 12.95
CA SER A 52 17.07 -0.71 14.27
C SER A 52 16.62 -2.16 14.19
N LEU A 53 15.89 -2.52 13.14
CA LEU A 53 15.42 -3.88 12.90
C LEU A 53 16.55 -4.86 12.58
N VAL A 54 17.74 -4.41 12.16
CA VAL A 54 18.88 -5.31 11.88
C VAL A 54 19.21 -6.21 13.07
N ASN A 55 19.08 -5.71 14.30
CA ASN A 55 19.42 -6.41 15.52
C ASN A 55 18.21 -6.99 16.28
N ALA A 56 16.98 -6.77 15.79
CA ALA A 56 15.77 -7.27 16.45
C ALA A 56 15.55 -8.76 16.13
N MET A 57 15.15 -9.54 17.13
CA MET A 57 14.68 -10.91 16.91
C MET A 57 13.33 -10.89 16.20
N SER A 58 13.12 -11.83 15.27
CA SER A 58 11.85 -11.93 14.51
C SER A 58 11.46 -10.63 13.78
N ARG A 59 12.43 -9.88 13.36
CA ARG A 59 12.30 -8.54 12.75
C ARG A 59 11.35 -8.46 11.56
N GLU A 60 11.09 -9.58 10.89
CA GLU A 60 10.19 -9.70 9.76
C GLU A 60 8.70 -9.74 10.19
N PHE A 61 8.42 -9.96 11.47
CA PHE A 61 7.07 -10.15 12.02
C PHE A 61 6.57 -9.00 12.89
N VAL A 62 7.36 -7.96 13.08
CA VAL A 62 7.04 -6.83 13.98
C VAL A 62 5.72 -6.17 13.58
N LEU A 63 5.56 -5.84 12.30
CA LEU A 63 4.30 -5.25 11.81
C LEU A 63 3.14 -6.24 11.87
N LYS A 64 3.41 -7.53 11.64
CA LYS A 64 2.37 -8.56 11.74
C LYS A 64 1.77 -8.64 13.14
N THR A 65 2.59 -8.58 14.17
CA THR A 65 2.11 -8.60 15.57
C THR A 65 1.13 -7.45 15.82
N TYR A 66 1.43 -6.25 15.33
CA TYR A 66 0.54 -5.11 15.44
C TYR A 66 -0.75 -5.30 14.63
N VAL A 67 -0.63 -5.66 13.34
CA VAL A 67 -1.79 -5.86 12.45
C VAL A 67 -2.72 -6.93 12.99
N ASP A 68 -2.20 -8.02 13.53
CA ASP A 68 -3.01 -9.10 14.11
C ASP A 68 -3.87 -8.60 15.30
N CYS A 69 -3.36 -7.66 16.12
CA CYS A 69 -4.14 -7.02 17.17
C CYS A 69 -5.25 -6.10 16.62
N MET A 70 -5.04 -5.50 15.45
CA MET A 70 -5.99 -4.56 14.84
C MET A 70 -7.12 -5.24 14.07
N ARG A 71 -6.99 -6.53 13.72
CA ARG A 71 -7.98 -7.28 12.93
C ARG A 71 -9.38 -7.34 13.55
N GLU A 72 -9.50 -7.23 14.85
CA GLU A 72 -10.80 -7.25 15.55
C GLU A 72 -11.54 -5.90 15.42
N TYR A 73 -10.86 -4.84 15.01
CA TYR A 73 -11.40 -3.47 14.98
C TYR A 73 -11.68 -2.96 13.56
N TYR A 74 -11.11 -3.60 12.52
CA TYR A 74 -11.20 -3.11 11.13
C TYR A 74 -11.56 -4.23 10.17
N ASP A 75 -12.50 -3.96 9.27
CA ASP A 75 -12.84 -4.85 8.16
C ASP A 75 -11.68 -4.91 7.14
N TYR A 76 -10.99 -3.78 6.91
CA TYR A 76 -9.87 -3.64 5.97
C TYR A 76 -8.73 -2.85 6.61
N ILE A 77 -7.50 -3.34 6.43
CA ILE A 77 -6.26 -2.66 6.81
C ILE A 77 -5.41 -2.51 5.55
N LEU A 78 -5.23 -1.27 5.09
CA LEU A 78 -4.42 -0.95 3.91
C LEU A 78 -3.03 -0.50 4.35
N ILE A 79 -1.98 -1.20 3.89
CA ILE A 79 -0.60 -0.88 4.19
C ILE A 79 0.02 -0.23 2.95
N ASP A 80 0.19 1.10 2.96
CA ASP A 80 0.87 1.84 1.89
C ASP A 80 2.39 1.70 2.04
N CYS A 81 3.03 1.10 1.04
CA CYS A 81 4.44 0.78 1.07
C CYS A 81 5.27 1.75 0.23
N MET A 82 6.42 2.16 0.76
CA MET A 82 7.41 2.88 -0.04
C MET A 82 7.90 2.02 -1.22
N PRO A 83 8.31 2.63 -2.35
CA PRO A 83 8.85 1.93 -3.52
C PRO A 83 10.28 1.42 -3.25
N SER A 84 10.45 0.63 -2.21
CA SER A 84 11.71 0.00 -1.81
C SER A 84 11.47 -1.48 -1.50
N LEU A 85 12.51 -2.30 -1.61
CA LEU A 85 12.46 -3.73 -1.26
C LEU A 85 13.20 -3.99 0.07
N GLY A 86 13.19 -3.00 0.98
CA GLY A 86 13.79 -3.07 2.31
C GLY A 86 12.99 -3.91 3.32
N MET A 87 13.45 -3.91 4.57
CA MET A 87 12.85 -4.68 5.66
C MET A 87 11.40 -4.25 5.94
N ILE A 88 11.08 -2.98 5.74
CA ILE A 88 9.71 -2.45 5.91
C ILE A 88 8.74 -3.12 4.93
N THR A 89 9.13 -3.23 3.66
CA THR A 89 8.30 -3.92 2.65
C THR A 89 8.16 -5.41 2.97
N VAL A 90 9.21 -6.06 3.46
CA VAL A 90 9.14 -7.45 3.92
C VAL A 90 8.16 -7.60 5.09
N ASN A 91 8.19 -6.69 6.06
CA ASN A 91 7.22 -6.65 7.17
C ASN A 91 5.78 -6.48 6.68
N ALA A 92 5.55 -5.54 5.75
CA ALA A 92 4.22 -5.32 5.18
C ALA A 92 3.69 -6.59 4.49
N LEU A 93 4.50 -7.23 3.64
CA LEU A 93 4.14 -8.47 2.96
C LEU A 93 3.94 -9.64 3.94
N THR A 94 4.68 -9.67 5.05
CA THR A 94 4.54 -10.70 6.08
C THR A 94 3.24 -10.53 6.87
N ALA A 95 2.79 -9.30 7.07
CA ALA A 95 1.57 -8.96 7.80
C ALA A 95 0.28 -9.05 6.95
N SER A 96 0.39 -9.01 5.63
CA SER A 96 -0.74 -8.89 4.71
C SER A 96 -1.33 -10.24 4.31
N ASP A 97 -2.62 -10.27 4.01
CA ASP A 97 -3.33 -11.42 3.43
C ASP A 97 -3.21 -11.42 1.91
N SER A 98 -3.28 -10.25 1.30
CA SER A 98 -3.13 -10.08 -0.15
C SER A 98 -2.27 -8.85 -0.51
N VAL A 99 -1.82 -8.79 -1.76
CA VAL A 99 -1.03 -7.68 -2.29
C VAL A 99 -1.62 -7.18 -3.60
N LEU A 100 -2.01 -5.91 -3.62
CA LEU A 100 -2.40 -5.18 -4.82
C LEU A 100 -1.18 -4.38 -5.32
N ILE A 101 -0.86 -4.50 -6.60
CA ILE A 101 0.35 -3.91 -7.19
C ILE A 101 -0.03 -2.80 -8.18
N PRO A 102 0.02 -1.51 -7.80
CA PRO A 102 -0.21 -0.43 -8.74
C PRO A 102 1.01 -0.25 -9.65
N VAL A 103 0.78 -0.25 -10.96
CA VAL A 103 1.82 -0.09 -11.97
C VAL A 103 1.43 1.00 -12.97
N GLN A 104 2.35 1.90 -13.28
CA GLN A 104 2.17 2.82 -14.40
C GLN A 104 2.48 2.10 -15.72
N ALA A 105 1.70 2.42 -16.76
CA ALA A 105 1.95 1.90 -18.11
C ALA A 105 3.18 2.55 -18.76
N ALA A 106 4.37 2.25 -18.19
CA ALA A 106 5.68 2.75 -18.64
C ALA A 106 6.75 1.67 -18.45
N TYR A 107 7.83 1.73 -19.24
CA TYR A 107 8.84 0.67 -19.30
C TYR A 107 9.61 0.46 -17.99
N LEU A 108 10.02 1.53 -17.31
CA LEU A 108 10.81 1.43 -16.07
C LEU A 108 10.03 0.78 -14.91
N PRO A 109 8.75 1.12 -14.66
CA PRO A 109 7.94 0.43 -13.68
C PRO A 109 7.79 -1.07 -13.94
N VAL A 110 7.69 -1.49 -15.19
CA VAL A 110 7.60 -2.93 -15.55
C VAL A 110 8.86 -3.70 -15.16
N LYS A 111 10.06 -3.10 -15.30
CA LYS A 111 11.30 -3.72 -14.80
C LYS A 111 11.35 -3.85 -13.28
N GLY A 112 10.82 -2.87 -12.54
CA GLY A 112 10.72 -2.92 -11.09
C GLY A 112 9.74 -3.99 -10.61
N LEU A 113 8.70 -4.26 -11.39
CA LEU A 113 7.67 -5.24 -11.10
C LEU A 113 8.23 -6.66 -10.94
N GLU A 114 9.17 -7.07 -11.79
CA GLU A 114 9.82 -8.38 -11.69
C GLU A 114 10.50 -8.58 -10.34
N GLN A 115 11.26 -7.59 -9.87
CA GLN A 115 11.95 -7.65 -8.58
C GLN A 115 10.97 -7.73 -7.41
N LEU A 116 9.87 -6.97 -7.47
CA LEU A 116 8.82 -7.01 -6.45
C LEU A 116 8.15 -8.38 -6.42
N ILE A 117 7.74 -8.92 -7.56
CA ILE A 117 7.11 -10.25 -7.67
C ILE A 117 8.05 -11.33 -7.10
N MET A 118 9.34 -11.30 -7.45
CA MET A 118 10.33 -12.22 -6.88
C MET A 118 10.45 -12.09 -5.36
N THR A 119 10.35 -10.89 -4.83
CA THR A 119 10.36 -10.65 -3.38
C THR A 119 9.10 -11.21 -2.72
N ILE A 120 7.92 -11.01 -3.31
CA ILE A 120 6.66 -11.57 -2.81
C ILE A 120 6.75 -13.11 -2.79
N PHE A 121 7.27 -13.75 -3.84
CA PHE A 121 7.46 -15.20 -3.84
C PHE A 121 8.42 -15.69 -2.75
N ARG A 122 9.48 -14.93 -2.44
CA ARG A 122 10.39 -15.26 -1.33
C ARG A 122 9.69 -15.14 0.02
N VAL A 123 8.93 -14.07 0.25
CA VAL A 123 8.12 -13.89 1.46
C VAL A 123 7.09 -15.00 1.58
N ARG A 124 6.36 -15.31 0.51
CA ARG A 124 5.39 -16.42 0.46
C ARG A 124 6.01 -17.76 0.84
N LYS A 125 7.21 -18.02 0.36
CA LYS A 125 7.91 -19.29 0.62
C LYS A 125 8.40 -19.42 2.06
N HIS A 126 8.84 -18.33 2.71
CA HIS A 126 9.61 -18.41 3.94
C HIS A 126 8.94 -17.76 5.16
N LEU A 127 8.09 -16.75 4.96
CA LEU A 127 7.56 -15.91 6.03
C LEU A 127 6.03 -15.92 6.09
N ASN A 128 5.34 -15.81 4.94
CA ASN A 128 3.89 -15.75 4.87
C ASN A 128 3.35 -16.65 3.74
N PRO A 129 3.19 -17.95 3.97
CA PRO A 129 2.68 -18.88 2.95
C PRO A 129 1.26 -18.56 2.47
N GLY A 130 0.49 -17.81 3.25
CA GLY A 130 -0.89 -17.43 2.96
C GLY A 130 -1.05 -16.22 2.05
N ILE A 131 0.00 -15.42 1.83
CA ILE A 131 -0.12 -14.21 1.02
C ILE A 131 -0.54 -14.53 -0.42
N GLN A 132 -1.53 -13.79 -0.93
CA GLN A 132 -2.05 -13.93 -2.27
C GLN A 132 -1.79 -12.68 -3.11
N PHE A 133 -1.84 -12.82 -4.42
CA PHE A 133 -1.89 -11.67 -5.31
C PHE A 133 -3.35 -11.25 -5.48
N GLU A 134 -3.70 -10.04 -5.04
CA GLU A 134 -4.98 -9.42 -5.33
C GLU A 134 -5.07 -9.06 -6.81
N GLY A 135 -4.00 -8.47 -7.33
CA GLY A 135 -3.87 -8.19 -8.74
C GLY A 135 -2.92 -7.04 -9.06
N ILE A 136 -2.65 -6.88 -10.36
CA ILE A 136 -1.92 -5.74 -10.92
C ILE A 136 -2.94 -4.68 -11.35
N LEU A 137 -2.83 -3.47 -10.80
CA LEU A 137 -3.66 -2.32 -11.14
C LEU A 137 -2.89 -1.35 -12.04
N ILE A 138 -3.39 -1.12 -13.25
CA ILE A 138 -2.84 -0.09 -14.12
C ILE A 138 -3.28 1.29 -13.63
N SER A 139 -2.33 2.09 -13.18
CA SER A 139 -2.57 3.42 -12.62
C SER A 139 -1.94 4.52 -13.46
N MET A 140 -2.39 5.78 -13.25
CA MET A 140 -1.94 6.98 -13.97
C MET A 140 -1.94 6.80 -15.50
N LEU A 141 -2.96 6.10 -16.01
CA LEU A 141 -3.04 5.73 -17.42
C LEU A 141 -3.34 6.93 -18.30
N ASN A 142 -2.50 7.18 -19.30
CA ASN A 142 -2.83 8.03 -20.44
C ASN A 142 -3.29 7.15 -21.62
N ALA A 143 -4.58 6.87 -21.67
CA ALA A 143 -5.18 5.96 -22.66
C ALA A 143 -5.06 6.43 -24.13
N ARG A 144 -4.61 7.67 -24.36
CA ARG A 144 -4.49 8.25 -25.73
C ARG A 144 -3.22 7.80 -26.45
N THR A 145 -2.27 7.18 -25.78
CA THR A 145 -0.98 6.78 -26.36
C THR A 145 -0.97 5.30 -26.73
N ASN A 146 -0.48 4.98 -27.93
CA ASN A 146 -0.25 3.58 -28.34
C ASN A 146 0.79 2.91 -27.42
N TYR A 147 1.79 3.66 -27.00
CA TYR A 147 2.82 3.19 -26.06
C TYR A 147 2.22 2.59 -24.78
N ALA A 148 1.21 3.25 -24.19
CA ALA A 148 0.57 2.71 -22.98
C ALA A 148 -0.17 1.38 -23.26
N LYS A 149 -0.76 1.24 -24.44
CA LYS A 149 -1.42 -0.01 -24.87
C LYS A 149 -0.40 -1.14 -25.02
N ASP A 150 0.72 -0.87 -25.71
CA ASP A 150 1.78 -1.87 -25.93
C ASP A 150 2.35 -2.35 -24.59
N ILE A 151 2.52 -1.45 -23.61
CA ILE A 151 3.00 -1.81 -22.26
C ILE A 151 1.96 -2.64 -21.49
N ILE A 152 0.67 -2.32 -21.59
CA ILE A 152 -0.39 -3.11 -20.95
C ILE A 152 -0.45 -4.51 -21.55
N GLU A 153 -0.36 -4.65 -22.87
CA GLU A 153 -0.30 -5.93 -23.56
C GLU A 153 0.89 -6.76 -23.08
N LEU A 154 2.07 -6.13 -22.95
CA LEU A 154 3.27 -6.76 -22.45
C LEU A 154 3.10 -7.24 -20.99
N ILE A 155 2.52 -6.42 -20.10
CA ILE A 155 2.22 -6.83 -18.71
C ILE A 155 1.27 -8.03 -18.71
N THR A 156 0.23 -8.00 -19.56
CA THR A 156 -0.77 -9.07 -19.65
C THR A 156 -0.15 -10.36 -20.18
N GLU A 157 0.72 -10.30 -21.17
CA GLU A 157 1.40 -11.45 -21.74
C GLU A 157 2.36 -12.11 -20.73
N TYR A 158 3.14 -11.30 -19.98
CA TYR A 158 4.15 -11.84 -19.07
C TYR A 158 3.60 -12.29 -17.72
N TYR A 159 2.56 -11.63 -17.22
CA TYR A 159 2.09 -11.86 -15.85
C TYR A 159 0.64 -12.35 -15.75
N GLY A 160 -0.20 -12.15 -16.77
CA GLY A 160 -1.63 -12.41 -16.72
C GLY A 160 -2.02 -13.87 -16.46
N GLU A 161 -1.15 -14.83 -16.78
CA GLU A 161 -1.39 -16.25 -16.44
C GLU A 161 -1.17 -16.56 -14.95
N SER A 162 -0.34 -15.76 -14.27
CA SER A 162 0.11 -16.04 -12.88
C SER A 162 -0.47 -15.08 -11.86
N ILE A 163 -0.81 -13.87 -12.27
CA ILE A 163 -1.28 -12.78 -11.40
C ILE A 163 -2.48 -12.13 -12.08
N PRO A 164 -3.64 -11.99 -11.39
CA PRO A 164 -4.78 -11.27 -11.91
C PRO A 164 -4.40 -9.84 -12.31
N ILE A 165 -5.02 -9.33 -13.37
CA ILE A 165 -4.88 -7.93 -13.78
C ILE A 165 -6.27 -7.32 -13.72
N PHE A 166 -6.43 -6.26 -12.93
CA PHE A 166 -7.71 -5.58 -12.79
C PHE A 166 -8.19 -5.02 -14.13
N ASP A 167 -9.47 -5.18 -14.42
CA ASP A 167 -10.11 -4.54 -15.57
C ASP A 167 -10.21 -3.03 -15.36
N SER A 168 -10.43 -2.60 -14.12
CA SER A 168 -10.38 -1.22 -13.69
C SER A 168 -9.00 -0.61 -13.91
N ARG A 169 -8.98 0.62 -14.43
CA ARG A 169 -7.75 1.36 -14.72
C ARG A 169 -7.88 2.79 -14.23
N ILE A 170 -6.92 3.25 -13.44
CA ILE A 170 -6.94 4.59 -12.88
C ILE A 170 -6.35 5.58 -13.89
N PRO A 171 -7.13 6.52 -14.45
CA PRO A 171 -6.61 7.48 -15.41
C PRO A 171 -5.72 8.53 -14.76
N PHE A 172 -4.75 9.05 -15.51
CA PHE A 172 -3.97 10.20 -15.08
C PHE A 172 -4.88 11.44 -14.95
N SER A 173 -4.75 12.15 -13.82
CA SER A 173 -5.48 13.39 -13.58
C SER A 173 -4.69 14.34 -12.70
N VAL A 174 -4.57 15.59 -13.14
CA VAL A 174 -3.99 16.68 -12.33
C VAL A 174 -4.87 16.95 -11.11
N LYS A 175 -6.20 16.91 -11.27
CA LYS A 175 -7.14 17.12 -10.16
C LYS A 175 -7.01 16.05 -9.07
N ALA A 176 -6.73 14.80 -9.45
CA ALA A 176 -6.43 13.75 -8.48
C ALA A 176 -5.11 14.02 -7.72
N ALA A 177 -4.11 14.64 -8.36
CA ALA A 177 -2.90 15.04 -7.68
C ALA A 177 -3.12 16.20 -6.68
N GLU A 178 -4.09 17.07 -6.92
CA GLU A 178 -4.46 18.18 -6.03
C GLU A 178 -5.09 17.70 -4.72
N THR A 179 -5.67 16.51 -4.66
CA THR A 179 -6.27 15.93 -3.45
C THR A 179 -5.28 15.81 -2.31
N SER A 180 -4.03 15.42 -2.62
CA SER A 180 -2.95 15.29 -1.63
C SER A 180 -2.58 16.64 -0.99
N ALA A 181 -2.64 17.73 -1.75
CA ALA A 181 -2.38 19.08 -1.24
C ALA A 181 -3.58 19.60 -0.40
N ALA A 182 -4.79 19.18 -0.74
CA ALA A 182 -6.01 19.56 -0.03
C ALA A 182 -6.29 18.70 1.22
N GLY A 183 -5.62 17.55 1.37
CA GLY A 183 -5.85 16.61 2.46
C GLY A 183 -7.24 15.97 2.46
N VAL A 184 -7.85 15.80 1.27
CA VAL A 184 -9.19 15.21 1.10
C VAL A 184 -9.18 14.19 -0.03
N SER A 185 -10.13 13.26 -0.03
CA SER A 185 -10.25 12.29 -1.13
C SER A 185 -10.78 12.93 -2.41
N ILE A 186 -10.58 12.24 -3.54
CA ILE A 186 -11.20 12.64 -4.82
C ILE A 186 -12.73 12.62 -4.73
N PHE A 187 -13.30 11.78 -3.88
CA PHE A 187 -14.74 11.70 -3.66
C PHE A 187 -15.29 12.94 -2.97
N SER A 188 -14.55 13.52 -2.03
CA SER A 188 -14.91 14.77 -1.37
C SER A 188 -14.66 15.98 -2.26
N LEU A 189 -13.59 15.97 -3.07
CA LEU A 189 -13.24 17.07 -3.96
C LEU A 189 -14.15 17.14 -5.18
N ASP A 190 -14.40 16.00 -5.84
CA ASP A 190 -15.26 15.89 -7.03
C ASP A 190 -15.74 14.44 -7.24
N LYS A 191 -16.86 14.10 -6.62
CA LYS A 191 -17.43 12.74 -6.72
C LYS A 191 -17.77 12.30 -8.17
N LYS A 192 -17.98 13.24 -9.09
CA LYS A 192 -18.30 12.93 -10.50
C LYS A 192 -17.06 12.82 -11.38
N HIS A 193 -15.87 13.02 -10.81
CA HIS A 193 -14.64 12.95 -11.57
C HIS A 193 -14.39 11.52 -12.08
N PRO A 194 -13.87 11.33 -13.31
CA PRO A 194 -13.59 9.99 -13.86
C PRO A 194 -12.68 9.12 -12.98
N VAL A 195 -11.75 9.71 -12.25
CA VAL A 195 -10.90 8.99 -11.28
C VAL A 195 -11.71 8.43 -10.12
N ALA A 196 -12.69 9.18 -9.60
CA ALA A 196 -13.58 8.69 -8.54
C ALA A 196 -14.36 7.46 -9.03
N GLY A 197 -14.96 7.53 -10.22
CA GLY A 197 -15.62 6.39 -10.83
C GLY A 197 -14.70 5.18 -11.03
N ALA A 198 -13.45 5.41 -11.45
CA ALA A 198 -12.47 4.33 -11.61
C ALA A 198 -12.13 3.63 -10.28
N TYR A 199 -12.02 4.38 -9.19
CA TYR A 199 -11.83 3.79 -7.86
C TYR A 199 -13.08 3.07 -7.34
N GLU A 200 -14.30 3.54 -7.68
CA GLU A 200 -15.53 2.81 -7.36
C GLU A 200 -15.59 1.45 -8.07
N GLU A 201 -15.20 1.39 -9.34
CA GLU A 201 -15.14 0.13 -10.09
C GLU A 201 -14.05 -0.80 -9.51
N LEU A 202 -12.86 -0.28 -9.22
CA LEU A 202 -11.80 -1.06 -8.57
C LEU A 202 -12.29 -1.65 -7.24
N THR A 203 -12.99 -0.87 -6.43
CA THR A 203 -13.53 -1.36 -5.16
C THR A 203 -14.49 -2.53 -5.37
N LYS A 204 -15.36 -2.47 -6.40
CA LYS A 204 -16.27 -3.56 -6.73
C LYS A 204 -15.52 -4.82 -7.19
N GLU A 205 -14.44 -4.66 -7.96
CA GLU A 205 -13.60 -5.80 -8.37
C GLU A 205 -12.92 -6.45 -7.16
N VAL A 206 -12.30 -5.67 -6.26
CA VAL A 206 -11.66 -6.18 -5.06
C VAL A 206 -12.67 -6.94 -4.20
N LEU A 207 -13.85 -6.35 -3.93
CA LEU A 207 -14.91 -7.00 -3.13
C LEU A 207 -15.51 -8.25 -3.80
N ALA A 208 -15.34 -8.42 -5.10
CA ALA A 208 -15.82 -9.62 -5.81
C ALA A 208 -14.82 -10.78 -5.76
N HIS A 209 -13.56 -10.52 -5.37
CA HIS A 209 -12.53 -11.53 -5.17
C HIS A 209 -12.61 -12.21 -3.79
N GLU A 210 -13.35 -11.64 -2.83
CA GLU A 210 -13.64 -12.20 -1.50
C GLU A 210 -14.74 -13.28 -1.57
#